data_9a7cf8a3a77397dc30b1363d0ad607d0
#
_entry.id   9a7cf8a3a77397dc30b1363d0ad607d0
#
_cell.length_a   1.000
_cell.length_b   1.000
_cell.length_c   1.000
_cell.angle_alpha   90.00
_cell.angle_beta   90.00
_cell.angle_gamma   90.00
#
_symmetry.space_group_name_H-M   'P 1'
#
loop_
_entity.id
_entity.type
_entity.pdbx_description
1 polymer ?
#
loop_
_entity_poly.entity_id
_entity_poly.type
_entity_poly.pdbx_seq_one_letter_code
_entity_poly.pdbx_strand_id
1 'polypeptide(L)'
;MHFREPGLTHKGNIASESRAAVVGGITTFMEQPNTNPQTTTIEKLEDKFALGAASAYANYSFLFGGTNDNLEELKKLDKNACSGVKLFLGSSTGNMLVDNEEVIEKIFRNTEMVISAHCEDETTIKNNLAKYKEQYGDDIPMEYHPIIRSAEACYLSSSKAIALAKQTGARFHVFHLSTGIETALFRNDIPLKDKKITAEVCLHHLWFSEEDYKTKGSLIKWNPAVKTAEDRSQLWDAFLDDRIDVLATDHAPHTLEEKDNVYTKAPSGGPLVQHALPAMLEKYHEGKISLEKIVEKMCHNPAILFEIDRRGYVREGYYADLVLVDLNNSWTVSKENIVYKCGWYPFEGTAFQSKISHTFVNGHLAYENGVVSEKRNAKRLTFNR
;
A
#
# COMPACT_ATOMS: atom_id res chain seq x y z
N MET A 1 3.12 -0.53 2.14
CA MET A 1 2.71 -0.81 3.55
C MET A 1 3.54 0.03 4.50
N HIS A 2 3.07 0.19 5.75
CA HIS A 2 3.75 0.95 6.81
C HIS A 2 3.90 0.03 8.05
N PHE A 3 5.02 -0.63 8.21
CA PHE A 3 5.27 -1.50 9.38
C PHE A 3 5.76 -0.73 10.60
N ARG A 4 5.93 0.59 10.45
CA ARG A 4 6.17 1.55 11.55
C ARG A 4 7.54 1.47 12.22
N GLU A 5 8.45 0.65 11.77
CA GLU A 5 9.79 0.51 12.31
C GLU A 5 10.84 1.09 11.34
N PRO A 6 11.77 1.91 11.84
CA PRO A 6 11.97 2.31 13.24
C PRO A 6 11.03 3.42 13.75
N GLY A 7 11.02 3.60 15.07
CA GLY A 7 10.54 4.79 15.78
C GLY A 7 9.06 4.87 16.10
N LEU A 8 8.19 4.10 15.43
CA LEU A 8 6.74 4.10 15.66
C LEU A 8 6.23 2.71 16.08
N THR A 9 7.08 1.95 16.75
CA THR A 9 6.89 0.52 17.02
C THR A 9 5.76 0.19 18.00
N HIS A 10 5.20 1.19 18.68
CA HIS A 10 3.99 0.99 19.49
C HIS A 10 2.78 0.60 18.64
N LYS A 11 2.72 1.03 17.38
CA LYS A 11 1.63 0.73 16.42
C LYS A 11 1.80 -0.60 15.70
N GLY A 12 3.04 -0.96 15.38
CA GLY A 12 3.46 -2.14 14.62
C GLY A 12 4.97 -2.16 14.48
N ASN A 13 5.55 -3.29 14.14
CA ASN A 13 6.97 -3.41 13.79
C ASN A 13 7.18 -4.45 12.69
N ILE A 14 8.39 -4.56 12.16
CA ILE A 14 8.68 -5.50 11.06
C ILE A 14 8.34 -6.93 11.46
N ALA A 15 8.63 -7.35 12.69
CA ALA A 15 8.32 -8.70 13.16
C ALA A 15 6.81 -8.95 13.24
N SER A 16 6.04 -8.06 13.90
CA SER A 16 4.59 -8.26 14.09
C SER A 16 3.82 -8.20 12.77
N GLU A 17 4.13 -7.21 11.92
CA GLU A 17 3.34 -6.99 10.72
C GLU A 17 3.74 -7.93 9.57
N SER A 18 5.03 -8.36 9.50
CA SER A 18 5.41 -9.43 8.56
C SER A 18 4.92 -10.82 9.00
N ARG A 19 4.73 -11.03 10.33
CA ARG A 19 4.02 -12.20 10.86
C ARG A 19 2.55 -12.18 10.40
N ALA A 20 1.87 -11.03 10.51
CA ALA A 20 0.51 -10.87 10.00
C ALA A 20 0.43 -11.08 8.48
N ALA A 21 1.45 -10.66 7.74
CA ALA A 21 1.56 -10.88 6.30
C ALA A 21 1.57 -12.39 5.97
N VAL A 22 2.43 -13.20 6.57
CA VAL A 22 2.50 -14.64 6.28
C VAL A 22 1.24 -15.39 6.73
N VAL A 23 0.57 -14.97 7.80
CA VAL A 23 -0.74 -15.51 8.19
C VAL A 23 -1.81 -15.22 7.13
N GLY A 24 -1.72 -14.07 6.47
CA GLY A 24 -2.60 -13.69 5.35
C GLY A 24 -2.17 -14.21 3.98
N GLY A 25 -1.14 -15.07 3.89
CA GLY A 25 -0.65 -15.60 2.61
C GLY A 25 0.26 -14.65 1.83
N ILE A 26 0.76 -13.58 2.44
CA ILE A 26 1.65 -12.61 1.81
C ILE A 26 3.11 -12.98 2.13
N THR A 27 3.87 -13.29 1.08
CA THR A 27 5.25 -13.80 1.20
C THR A 27 6.31 -12.71 1.06
N THR A 28 5.91 -11.51 0.61
CA THR A 28 6.84 -10.41 0.31
C THR A 28 6.18 -9.06 0.58
N PHE A 29 6.92 -8.12 1.15
CA PHE A 29 6.44 -6.75 1.36
C PHE A 29 7.45 -5.70 0.95
N MET A 30 6.93 -4.50 0.61
CA MET A 30 7.69 -3.29 0.40
C MET A 30 7.17 -2.22 1.35
N GLU A 31 8.05 -1.67 2.20
CA GLU A 31 7.65 -0.71 3.22
C GLU A 31 8.03 0.71 2.86
N GLN A 32 7.20 1.64 3.32
CA GLN A 32 7.31 3.07 3.09
C GLN A 32 8.45 3.72 3.90
N PRO A 33 9.00 4.87 3.43
CA PRO A 33 10.15 5.51 4.08
C PRO A 33 9.80 6.43 5.26
N ASN A 34 8.51 6.72 5.51
CA ASN A 34 8.06 7.70 6.51
C ASN A 34 8.03 7.14 7.94
N THR A 35 9.13 6.57 8.35
CA THR A 35 9.43 6.10 9.71
C THR A 35 10.18 7.17 10.53
N ASN A 36 10.61 6.88 11.74
CA ASN A 36 11.38 7.80 12.57
C ASN A 36 12.67 7.12 13.10
N PRO A 37 13.86 7.43 12.52
CA PRO A 37 14.08 8.36 11.44
C PRO A 37 13.50 7.91 10.11
N GLN A 38 13.32 8.88 9.19
CA GLN A 38 12.86 8.64 7.82
C GLN A 38 13.96 7.98 6.97
N THR A 39 13.59 7.12 6.03
CA THR A 39 14.53 6.42 5.13
C THR A 39 14.89 7.30 3.92
N THR A 40 15.66 8.35 4.15
CA THR A 40 16.02 9.41 3.18
C THR A 40 17.52 9.52 2.89
N THR A 41 18.33 8.64 3.47
CA THR A 41 19.75 8.47 3.19
C THR A 41 20.08 7.00 2.96
N ILE A 42 21.19 6.71 2.27
CA ILE A 42 21.66 5.34 2.03
C ILE A 42 21.94 4.62 3.35
N GLU A 43 22.53 5.32 4.32
CA GLU A 43 22.80 4.80 5.66
C GLU A 43 21.51 4.31 6.34
N LYS A 44 20.47 5.15 6.39
CA LYS A 44 19.17 4.79 6.99
C LYS A 44 18.44 3.69 6.24
N LEU A 45 18.64 3.59 4.93
CA LEU A 45 18.11 2.49 4.13
C LEU A 45 18.78 1.17 4.54
N GLU A 46 20.11 1.14 4.69
CA GLU A 46 20.83 -0.08 5.12
C GLU A 46 20.54 -0.44 6.57
N ASP A 47 20.41 0.54 7.47
CA ASP A 47 19.94 0.30 8.85
C ASP A 47 18.58 -0.39 8.87
N LYS A 48 17.67 0.04 8.01
CA LYS A 48 16.34 -0.57 7.89
C LYS A 48 16.40 -1.96 7.28
N PHE A 49 17.29 -2.22 6.33
CA PHE A 49 17.57 -3.57 5.84
C PHE A 49 18.14 -4.48 6.94
N ALA A 50 18.97 -3.98 7.83
CA ALA A 50 19.47 -4.73 8.98
C ALA A 50 18.32 -5.11 9.94
N LEU A 51 17.36 -4.21 10.20
CA LEU A 51 16.16 -4.53 10.98
C LEU A 51 15.32 -5.62 10.29
N GLY A 52 15.14 -5.52 8.98
CA GLY A 52 14.45 -6.55 8.19
C GLY A 52 15.12 -7.91 8.28
N ALA A 53 16.45 -7.96 8.14
CA ALA A 53 17.23 -9.19 8.26
C ALA A 53 17.11 -9.85 9.65
N ALA A 54 17.01 -9.05 10.70
CA ALA A 54 16.90 -9.52 12.07
C ALA A 54 15.51 -10.06 12.43
N SER A 55 14.42 -9.52 11.81
CA SER A 55 13.08 -9.70 12.37
C SER A 55 11.99 -10.14 11.38
N ALA A 56 12.19 -10.01 10.06
CA ALA A 56 11.12 -10.27 9.10
C ALA A 56 10.77 -11.77 8.96
N TYR A 57 9.47 -12.05 8.83
CA TYR A 57 8.92 -13.37 8.48
C TYR A 57 8.67 -13.52 6.98
N ALA A 58 8.35 -12.41 6.28
CA ALA A 58 8.18 -12.35 4.83
C ALA A 58 9.39 -11.65 4.18
N ASN A 59 9.68 -11.95 2.91
CA ASN A 59 10.71 -11.26 2.14
C ASN A 59 10.46 -9.75 2.09
N TYR A 60 11.50 -8.94 2.02
CA TYR A 60 11.37 -7.53 2.26
C TYR A 60 12.21 -6.67 1.32
N SER A 61 11.67 -5.52 1.02
CA SER A 61 12.40 -4.35 0.52
C SER A 61 11.79 -3.08 1.10
N PHE A 62 12.52 -2.00 0.98
CA PHE A 62 12.11 -0.68 1.47
C PHE A 62 12.15 0.31 0.32
N LEU A 63 11.31 1.33 0.38
CA LEU A 63 11.34 2.45 -0.55
C LEU A 63 12.26 3.53 0.00
N PHE A 64 13.04 4.15 -0.88
CA PHE A 64 13.85 5.31 -0.55
C PHE A 64 12.99 6.58 -0.65
N GLY A 65 12.97 7.39 0.40
CA GLY A 65 12.18 8.63 0.43
C GLY A 65 12.88 9.77 -0.27
N GLY A 66 12.23 10.34 -1.29
CA GLY A 66 12.63 11.63 -1.85
C GLY A 66 12.08 12.77 -1.00
N THR A 67 12.88 13.83 -0.84
CA THR A 67 12.53 15.07 -0.14
C THR A 67 12.97 16.28 -0.95
N ASN A 68 12.59 17.49 -0.52
CA ASN A 68 13.06 18.73 -1.17
C ASN A 68 14.60 18.90 -1.11
N ASP A 69 15.30 18.20 -0.21
CA ASP A 69 16.69 18.49 0.14
C ASP A 69 17.67 17.33 -0.12
N ASN A 70 17.20 16.11 -0.52
CA ASN A 70 18.08 14.93 -0.60
C ASN A 70 18.39 14.45 -2.03
N LEU A 71 18.29 15.32 -3.04
CA LEU A 71 18.54 14.96 -4.44
C LEU A 71 19.95 14.37 -4.65
N GLU A 72 20.97 14.91 -4.00
CA GLU A 72 22.35 14.44 -4.14
C GLU A 72 22.57 13.05 -3.52
N GLU A 73 21.82 12.72 -2.47
CA GLU A 73 21.80 11.39 -1.88
C GLU A 73 21.09 10.39 -2.82
N LEU A 74 19.98 10.83 -3.41
CA LEU A 74 19.20 10.03 -4.37
C LEU A 74 20.01 9.68 -5.62
N LYS A 75 20.83 10.59 -6.13
CA LYS A 75 21.72 10.35 -7.27
C LYS A 75 22.80 9.29 -7.01
N LYS A 76 23.19 9.08 -5.76
CA LYS A 76 24.17 8.05 -5.36
C LYS A 76 23.54 6.67 -5.16
N LEU A 77 22.20 6.62 -5.08
CA LEU A 77 21.48 5.38 -4.79
C LEU A 77 21.65 4.38 -5.94
N ASP A 78 22.18 3.19 -5.62
CA ASP A 78 22.23 2.09 -6.58
C ASP A 78 20.78 1.67 -6.93
N LYS A 79 20.49 1.61 -8.22
CA LYS A 79 19.15 1.21 -8.72
C LYS A 79 18.71 -0.19 -8.27
N ASN A 80 19.64 -1.05 -7.87
CA ASN A 80 19.35 -2.38 -7.34
C ASN A 80 19.27 -2.42 -5.81
N ALA A 81 19.50 -1.29 -5.13
CA ALA A 81 19.56 -1.27 -3.66
C ALA A 81 18.19 -1.46 -3.00
N CYS A 82 17.10 -0.98 -3.62
CA CYS A 82 15.76 -0.95 -3.03
C CYS A 82 14.65 -1.04 -4.09
N SER A 83 13.39 -1.09 -3.64
CA SER A 83 12.22 -1.24 -4.54
C SER A 83 12.05 -0.04 -5.49
N GLY A 84 12.39 1.15 -5.07
CA GLY A 84 12.21 2.38 -5.82
C GLY A 84 12.23 3.62 -4.93
N VAL A 85 11.88 4.75 -5.51
CA VAL A 85 11.80 6.05 -4.82
C VAL A 85 10.34 6.35 -4.48
N LYS A 86 10.09 6.80 -3.24
CA LYS A 86 8.77 7.24 -2.78
C LYS A 86 8.73 8.75 -2.63
N LEU A 87 7.70 9.37 -3.22
CA LEU A 87 7.36 10.78 -3.03
C LEU A 87 6.00 10.93 -2.34
N PHE A 88 5.89 11.96 -1.52
CA PHE A 88 4.63 12.44 -0.98
C PHE A 88 4.32 13.79 -1.64
N LEU A 89 3.45 13.79 -2.65
CA LEU A 89 2.99 14.98 -3.38
C LEU A 89 1.72 15.56 -2.76
N GLY A 90 1.55 15.37 -1.49
CA GLY A 90 0.45 15.76 -0.62
C GLY A 90 0.63 15.11 0.73
N SER A 91 -0.15 15.49 1.70
CA SER A 91 -0.21 15.00 3.09
C SER A 91 0.80 13.93 3.50
N SER A 92 1.84 14.29 4.20
CA SER A 92 2.83 13.35 4.74
C SER A 92 2.93 13.45 6.25
N THR A 93 3.20 12.31 6.90
CA THR A 93 3.68 12.31 8.29
C THR A 93 5.16 12.68 8.30
N GLY A 94 5.53 13.66 9.12
CA GLY A 94 6.89 14.20 9.16
C GLY A 94 7.16 15.18 8.01
N ASN A 95 8.44 15.53 7.81
CA ASN A 95 8.88 16.49 6.79
C ASN A 95 9.22 15.81 5.46
N MET A 96 8.28 15.01 4.91
CA MET A 96 8.49 14.31 3.64
C MET A 96 7.63 14.83 2.49
N LEU A 97 6.88 15.91 2.70
CA LEU A 97 6.17 16.57 1.61
C LEU A 97 7.19 17.12 0.60
N VAL A 98 7.00 16.76 -0.67
CA VAL A 98 7.78 17.34 -1.78
C VAL A 98 6.82 18.23 -2.56
N ASP A 99 6.94 19.52 -2.38
CA ASP A 99 6.07 20.55 -2.97
C ASP A 99 6.81 21.53 -3.90
N ASN A 100 8.13 21.43 -3.97
CA ASN A 100 8.95 22.22 -4.89
C ASN A 100 8.96 21.53 -6.27
N GLU A 101 8.30 22.15 -7.26
CA GLU A 101 8.16 21.61 -8.62
C GLU A 101 9.51 21.37 -9.32
N GLU A 102 10.50 22.27 -9.12
CA GLU A 102 11.83 22.08 -9.71
C GLU A 102 12.56 20.87 -9.12
N VAL A 103 12.37 20.63 -7.82
CA VAL A 103 12.95 19.46 -7.15
C VAL A 103 12.27 18.19 -7.63
N ILE A 104 10.95 18.18 -7.76
CA ILE A 104 10.19 17.04 -8.28
C ILE A 104 10.69 16.71 -9.69
N GLU A 105 10.82 17.71 -10.59
CA GLU A 105 11.33 17.49 -11.94
C GLU A 105 12.76 16.93 -11.92
N LYS A 106 13.65 17.46 -11.08
CA LYS A 106 15.03 16.95 -10.92
C LYS A 106 15.05 15.51 -10.44
N ILE A 107 14.17 15.13 -9.48
CA ILE A 107 14.04 13.73 -9.02
C ILE A 107 13.61 12.84 -10.19
N PHE A 108 12.57 13.24 -10.95
CA PHE A 108 12.07 12.48 -12.10
C PHE A 108 13.14 12.28 -13.17
N ARG A 109 13.95 13.29 -13.48
CA ARG A 109 15.04 13.20 -14.48
C ARG A 109 16.24 12.38 -14.03
N ASN A 110 16.47 12.25 -12.73
CA ASN A 110 17.67 11.60 -12.19
C ASN A 110 17.38 10.24 -11.54
N THR A 111 16.18 9.67 -11.72
CA THR A 111 15.78 8.38 -11.15
C THR A 111 15.47 7.39 -12.26
N GLU A 112 16.24 6.31 -12.35
CA GLU A 112 15.99 5.20 -13.30
C GLU A 112 14.97 4.19 -12.73
N MET A 113 14.87 4.08 -11.40
CA MET A 113 13.91 3.22 -10.71
C MET A 113 12.48 3.73 -10.86
N VAL A 114 11.52 2.88 -10.47
CA VAL A 114 10.13 3.31 -10.31
C VAL A 114 10.05 4.40 -9.24
N ILE A 115 9.46 5.53 -9.60
CA ILE A 115 9.05 6.59 -8.67
C ILE A 115 7.59 6.35 -8.32
N SER A 116 7.32 6.08 -7.06
CA SER A 116 5.96 5.87 -6.56
C SER A 116 5.51 7.06 -5.74
N ALA A 117 4.28 7.54 -5.95
CA ALA A 117 3.83 8.74 -5.25
C ALA A 117 2.43 8.60 -4.65
N HIS A 118 2.27 9.18 -3.46
CA HIS A 118 0.99 9.59 -2.91
C HIS A 118 0.61 10.92 -3.56
N CYS A 119 -0.56 10.98 -4.22
CA CYS A 119 -0.99 12.13 -5.02
C CYS A 119 -2.30 12.70 -4.47
N GLU A 120 -2.21 13.80 -3.73
CA GLU A 120 -3.35 14.62 -3.30
C GLU A 120 -2.93 16.10 -3.28
N ASP A 121 -3.78 16.99 -3.80
CA ASP A 121 -3.52 18.43 -3.79
C ASP A 121 -3.74 19.02 -2.40
N GLU A 122 -2.65 19.42 -1.77
CA GLU A 122 -2.64 19.92 -0.38
C GLU A 122 -3.43 21.22 -0.23
N THR A 123 -3.44 22.08 -1.25
CA THR A 123 -4.17 23.35 -1.22
C THR A 123 -5.67 23.12 -1.19
N THR A 124 -6.17 22.24 -2.05
CA THR A 124 -7.58 21.83 -2.09
C THR A 124 -8.00 21.22 -0.75
N ILE A 125 -7.19 20.32 -0.19
CA ILE A 125 -7.48 19.66 1.10
C ILE A 125 -7.53 20.69 2.24
N LYS A 126 -6.56 21.61 2.32
CA LYS A 126 -6.54 22.67 3.37
C LYS A 126 -7.76 23.57 3.28
N ASN A 127 -8.15 23.97 2.08
CA ASN A 127 -9.33 24.82 1.88
C ASN A 127 -10.61 24.08 2.30
N ASN A 128 -10.76 22.82 1.89
CA ASN A 128 -11.90 22.01 2.28
C ASN A 128 -11.95 21.79 3.81
N LEU A 129 -10.80 21.44 4.42
CA LEU A 129 -10.70 21.24 5.86
C LEU A 129 -11.07 22.52 6.64
N ALA A 130 -10.57 23.68 6.21
CA ALA A 130 -10.87 24.97 6.85
C ALA A 130 -12.38 25.26 6.88
N LYS A 131 -13.06 25.01 5.75
CA LYS A 131 -14.53 25.16 5.64
C LYS A 131 -15.30 24.32 6.66
N TYR A 132 -14.95 23.03 6.79
CA TYR A 132 -15.64 22.14 7.73
C TYR A 132 -15.21 22.36 9.18
N LYS A 133 -13.97 22.81 9.40
CA LYS A 133 -13.48 23.19 10.72
C LYS A 133 -14.18 24.46 11.25
N GLU A 134 -14.52 25.39 10.38
CA GLU A 134 -15.34 26.57 10.75
C GLU A 134 -16.74 26.13 11.22
N GLN A 135 -17.32 25.11 10.59
CA GLN A 135 -18.67 24.63 10.90
C GLN A 135 -18.73 23.71 12.13
N TYR A 136 -17.75 22.82 12.33
CA TYR A 136 -17.79 21.73 13.31
C TYR A 136 -16.66 21.78 14.36
N GLY A 137 -15.73 22.72 14.26
CA GLY A 137 -14.51 22.71 15.07
C GLY A 137 -13.61 21.53 14.75
N ASP A 138 -13.09 20.87 15.78
CA ASP A 138 -12.22 19.68 15.62
C ASP A 138 -13.03 18.38 15.47
N ASP A 139 -14.31 18.39 15.81
CA ASP A 139 -15.21 17.22 15.78
C ASP A 139 -16.03 17.16 14.50
N ILE A 140 -15.34 17.18 13.37
CA ILE A 140 -15.96 17.02 12.05
C ILE A 140 -16.48 15.59 11.93
N PRO A 141 -17.74 15.35 11.52
CA PRO A 141 -18.22 13.99 11.24
C PRO A 141 -17.36 13.28 10.20
N MET A 142 -17.06 11.98 10.43
CA MET A 142 -16.15 11.21 9.58
C MET A 142 -16.63 11.07 8.13
N GLU A 143 -17.94 11.19 7.90
CA GLU A 143 -18.55 11.19 6.56
C GLU A 143 -18.08 12.34 5.67
N TYR A 144 -17.52 13.41 6.25
CA TYR A 144 -16.93 14.51 5.47
C TYR A 144 -15.50 14.22 4.99
N HIS A 145 -14.89 13.11 5.43
CA HIS A 145 -13.53 12.76 5.01
C HIS A 145 -13.35 12.69 3.49
N PRO A 146 -14.22 12.00 2.71
CA PRO A 146 -14.12 12.00 1.25
C PRO A 146 -14.41 13.34 0.57
N ILE A 147 -15.07 14.26 1.26
CA ILE A 147 -15.32 15.60 0.75
C ILE A 147 -14.12 16.52 1.02
N ILE A 148 -13.50 16.40 2.19
CA ILE A 148 -12.28 17.14 2.55
C ILE A 148 -11.14 16.68 1.67
N ARG A 149 -10.93 15.38 1.54
CA ARG A 149 -9.95 14.74 0.66
C ARG A 149 -10.64 14.28 -0.62
N SER A 150 -11.04 15.27 -1.41
CA SER A 150 -11.95 15.11 -2.54
C SER A 150 -11.33 14.38 -3.73
N ALA A 151 -12.19 13.91 -4.64
CA ALA A 151 -11.77 13.35 -5.91
C ALA A 151 -10.99 14.38 -6.76
N GLU A 152 -11.37 15.66 -6.68
CA GLU A 152 -10.64 16.75 -7.32
C GLU A 152 -9.20 16.86 -6.81
N ALA A 153 -8.99 16.80 -5.49
CA ALA A 153 -7.65 16.87 -4.90
C ALA A 153 -6.74 15.73 -5.41
N CYS A 154 -7.29 14.52 -5.53
CA CYS A 154 -6.55 13.38 -6.08
C CYS A 154 -6.21 13.60 -7.56
N TYR A 155 -7.20 13.95 -8.38
CA TYR A 155 -7.03 14.14 -9.82
C TYR A 155 -6.05 15.27 -10.18
N LEU A 156 -6.12 16.42 -9.48
CA LEU A 156 -5.21 17.54 -9.72
C LEU A 156 -3.74 17.13 -9.49
N SER A 157 -3.46 16.43 -8.41
CA SER A 157 -2.11 15.99 -8.08
C SER A 157 -1.62 14.88 -9.01
N SER A 158 -2.44 13.83 -9.23
CA SER A 158 -2.05 12.69 -10.06
C SER A 158 -1.88 13.07 -11.53
N SER A 159 -2.79 13.88 -12.09
CA SER A 159 -2.69 14.33 -13.48
C SER A 159 -1.44 15.18 -13.73
N LYS A 160 -1.10 16.09 -12.81
CA LYS A 160 0.11 16.92 -12.87
C LYS A 160 1.38 16.06 -12.80
N ALA A 161 1.45 15.12 -11.86
CA ALA A 161 2.59 14.23 -11.71
C ALA A 161 2.78 13.30 -12.93
N ILE A 162 1.67 12.78 -13.49
CA ILE A 162 1.68 11.98 -14.73
C ILE A 162 2.17 12.81 -15.93
N ALA A 163 1.74 14.06 -16.05
CA ALA A 163 2.21 14.94 -17.12
C ALA A 163 3.72 15.16 -17.05
N LEU A 164 4.25 15.38 -15.84
CA LEU A 164 5.68 15.52 -15.60
C LEU A 164 6.45 14.20 -15.90
N ALA A 165 5.89 13.05 -15.50
CA ALA A 165 6.49 11.75 -15.81
C ALA A 165 6.57 11.50 -17.32
N LYS A 166 5.53 11.86 -18.08
CA LYS A 166 5.52 11.80 -19.56
C LYS A 166 6.59 12.72 -20.16
N GLN A 167 6.72 13.94 -19.66
CA GLN A 167 7.69 14.93 -20.11
C GLN A 167 9.14 14.49 -19.86
N THR A 168 9.42 13.90 -18.70
CA THR A 168 10.76 13.47 -18.29
C THR A 168 11.12 12.07 -18.76
N GLY A 169 10.14 11.26 -19.16
CA GLY A 169 10.30 9.85 -19.52
C GLY A 169 10.49 8.92 -18.31
N ALA A 170 10.23 9.41 -17.10
CA ALA A 170 10.37 8.65 -15.85
C ALA A 170 9.37 7.47 -15.77
N ARG A 171 9.75 6.42 -15.03
CA ARG A 171 8.85 5.34 -14.64
C ARG A 171 8.10 5.79 -13.38
N PHE A 172 6.80 6.00 -13.53
CA PHE A 172 5.98 6.57 -12.45
C PHE A 172 4.81 5.66 -12.10
N HIS A 173 4.62 5.44 -10.81
CA HIS A 173 3.56 4.60 -10.26
C HIS A 173 2.72 5.42 -9.28
N VAL A 174 1.44 5.59 -9.58
CA VAL A 174 0.50 6.28 -8.69
C VAL A 174 -0.02 5.29 -7.65
N PHE A 175 0.24 5.56 -6.37
CA PHE A 175 -0.22 4.75 -5.26
C PHE A 175 -1.71 4.93 -5.01
N HIS A 176 -2.36 3.86 -4.54
CA HIS A 176 -3.68 3.84 -3.90
C HIS A 176 -4.72 4.74 -4.59
N LEU A 177 -4.99 4.55 -5.90
CA LEU A 177 -6.09 5.24 -6.57
C LEU A 177 -7.38 5.06 -5.77
N SER A 178 -8.12 6.14 -5.60
CA SER A 178 -9.34 6.16 -4.80
C SER A 178 -10.55 6.74 -5.53
N THR A 179 -10.38 7.18 -6.77
CA THR A 179 -11.42 7.87 -7.55
C THR A 179 -11.58 7.29 -8.94
N GLY A 180 -12.82 7.28 -9.43
CA GLY A 180 -13.13 6.84 -10.79
C GLY A 180 -12.52 7.76 -11.86
N ILE A 181 -12.52 9.07 -11.64
CA ILE A 181 -12.00 10.06 -12.60
C ILE A 181 -10.52 9.88 -12.91
N GLU A 182 -9.72 9.43 -11.94
CA GLU A 182 -8.29 9.18 -12.15
C GLU A 182 -8.02 8.01 -13.09
N THR A 183 -8.95 7.05 -13.20
CA THR A 183 -8.76 5.84 -14.02
C THR A 183 -8.54 6.14 -15.50
N ALA A 184 -9.07 7.26 -16.00
CA ALA A 184 -8.89 7.73 -17.37
C ALA A 184 -7.45 8.19 -17.68
N LEU A 185 -6.61 8.38 -16.67
CA LEU A 185 -5.20 8.76 -16.85
C LEU A 185 -4.31 7.58 -17.26
N PHE A 186 -4.80 6.35 -17.12
CA PHE A 186 -4.05 5.12 -17.33
C PHE A 186 -4.54 4.35 -18.57
N ARG A 187 -3.63 3.59 -19.16
CA ARG A 187 -3.88 2.83 -20.39
C ARG A 187 -3.77 1.33 -20.17
N ASN A 188 -4.46 0.54 -21.01
CA ASN A 188 -4.44 -0.92 -20.99
C ASN A 188 -4.15 -1.55 -22.37
N ASP A 189 -3.78 -0.75 -23.35
CA ASP A 189 -3.53 -1.15 -24.74
C ASP A 189 -2.08 -1.61 -24.99
N ILE A 190 -1.24 -1.63 -23.96
CA ILE A 190 0.13 -2.17 -23.99
C ILE A 190 0.39 -3.06 -22.79
N PRO A 191 1.30 -4.06 -22.91
CA PRO A 191 1.68 -4.91 -21.77
C PRO A 191 2.29 -4.12 -20.61
N LEU A 192 2.05 -4.56 -19.37
CA LEU A 192 2.57 -3.88 -18.16
C LEU A 192 4.08 -3.61 -18.21
N LYS A 193 4.89 -4.56 -18.70
CA LYS A 193 6.35 -4.39 -18.82
C LYS A 193 6.78 -3.20 -19.68
N ASP A 194 5.91 -2.74 -20.58
CA ASP A 194 6.15 -1.63 -21.51
C ASP A 194 5.52 -0.31 -21.01
N LYS A 195 4.72 -0.37 -19.93
CA LYS A 195 4.12 0.81 -19.31
C LYS A 195 5.16 1.59 -18.50
N LYS A 196 5.29 2.88 -18.76
CA LYS A 196 6.05 3.80 -17.90
C LYS A 196 5.18 4.44 -16.81
N ILE A 197 3.89 4.56 -17.06
CA ILE A 197 2.90 5.10 -16.12
C ILE A 197 1.99 3.96 -15.69
N THR A 198 1.95 3.68 -14.40
CA THR A 198 1.22 2.57 -13.78
C THR A 198 0.47 3.02 -12.54
N ALA A 199 -0.48 2.23 -12.08
CA ALA A 199 -1.24 2.52 -10.88
C ALA A 199 -1.52 1.29 -10.04
N GLU A 200 -1.74 1.52 -8.74
CA GLU A 200 -2.30 0.53 -7.84
C GLU A 200 -3.61 1.02 -7.22
N VAL A 201 -4.47 0.08 -6.85
CA VAL A 201 -5.60 0.31 -5.97
C VAL A 201 -5.41 -0.47 -4.68
N CYS A 202 -5.83 0.09 -3.55
CA CYS A 202 -5.80 -0.64 -2.30
C CYS A 202 -7.11 -1.36 -2.02
N LEU A 203 -7.02 -2.49 -1.32
CA LEU A 203 -8.16 -3.32 -0.94
C LEU A 203 -9.31 -2.50 -0.34
N HIS A 204 -9.03 -1.56 0.55
CA HIS A 204 -10.08 -0.78 1.22
C HIS A 204 -10.86 0.13 0.27
N HIS A 205 -10.25 0.61 -0.83
CA HIS A 205 -10.95 1.37 -1.88
C HIS A 205 -11.82 0.48 -2.79
N LEU A 206 -11.53 -0.81 -2.88
CA LEU A 206 -12.36 -1.79 -3.59
C LEU A 206 -13.45 -2.42 -2.70
N TRP A 207 -13.32 -2.28 -1.38
CA TRP A 207 -14.24 -2.90 -0.43
C TRP A 207 -15.26 -1.93 0.14
N PHE A 208 -14.80 -0.81 0.70
CA PHE A 208 -15.64 0.18 1.37
C PHE A 208 -16.10 1.30 0.43
N SER A 209 -17.14 2.01 0.86
CA SER A 209 -17.62 3.25 0.26
C SER A 209 -17.87 4.31 1.34
N GLU A 210 -18.22 5.53 0.92
CA GLU A 210 -18.52 6.64 1.84
C GLU A 210 -19.63 6.30 2.84
N GLU A 211 -20.56 5.41 2.49
CA GLU A 211 -21.66 5.01 3.37
C GLU A 211 -21.16 4.27 4.62
N ASP A 212 -20.02 3.58 4.52
CA ASP A 212 -19.46 2.80 5.62
C ASP A 212 -18.89 3.69 6.74
N TYR A 213 -18.63 4.98 6.49
CA TYR A 213 -18.19 5.90 7.55
C TYR A 213 -19.22 6.03 8.67
N LYS A 214 -20.53 5.89 8.39
CA LYS A 214 -21.60 5.94 9.38
C LYS A 214 -21.48 4.89 10.47
N THR A 215 -20.94 3.72 10.12
CA THR A 215 -20.82 2.58 11.04
C THR A 215 -19.41 2.33 11.52
N LYS A 216 -18.41 2.61 10.68
CA LYS A 216 -16.98 2.33 10.93
C LYS A 216 -16.17 3.56 11.35
N GLY A 217 -16.67 4.77 11.09
CA GLY A 217 -16.07 6.02 11.53
C GLY A 217 -14.59 6.13 11.18
N SER A 218 -13.77 6.44 12.17
CA SER A 218 -12.33 6.59 12.04
C SER A 218 -11.59 5.30 11.63
N LEU A 219 -12.18 4.12 11.86
CA LEU A 219 -11.55 2.83 11.51
C LEU A 219 -11.34 2.66 10.01
N ILE A 220 -12.10 3.38 9.16
CA ILE A 220 -11.91 3.41 7.71
C ILE A 220 -11.41 4.77 7.19
N LYS A 221 -10.84 5.60 8.05
CA LYS A 221 -10.18 6.84 7.67
C LYS A 221 -8.79 6.55 7.13
N TRP A 222 -8.61 6.61 5.80
CA TRP A 222 -7.35 6.52 5.06
C TRP A 222 -7.08 7.80 4.27
N ASN A 223 -5.86 7.97 3.81
CA ASN A 223 -5.44 9.00 2.85
C ASN A 223 -4.81 8.30 1.63
N PRO A 224 -5.44 8.41 0.45
CA PRO A 224 -6.69 9.10 0.13
C PRO A 224 -7.91 8.49 0.83
N ALA A 225 -8.95 9.29 1.00
CA ALA A 225 -10.20 8.84 1.61
C ALA A 225 -10.86 7.72 0.78
N VAL A 226 -11.57 6.82 1.45
CA VAL A 226 -12.59 5.97 0.80
C VAL A 226 -13.66 6.90 0.22
N LYS A 227 -14.00 6.73 -1.06
CA LYS A 227 -14.87 7.62 -1.84
C LYS A 227 -16.27 7.01 -2.01
N THR A 228 -16.99 7.52 -3.00
CA THR A 228 -18.36 7.10 -3.31
C THR A 228 -18.45 5.64 -3.75
N ALA A 229 -19.66 5.07 -3.69
CA ALA A 229 -19.93 3.75 -4.25
C ALA A 229 -19.71 3.72 -5.78
N GLU A 230 -19.93 4.85 -6.47
CA GLU A 230 -19.66 5.00 -7.88
C GLU A 230 -18.15 4.98 -8.17
N ASP A 231 -17.34 5.72 -7.41
CA ASP A 231 -15.87 5.65 -7.52
C ASP A 231 -15.37 4.21 -7.33
N ARG A 232 -15.88 3.51 -6.32
CA ARG A 232 -15.54 2.09 -6.09
C ARG A 232 -15.90 1.22 -7.29
N SER A 233 -17.05 1.43 -7.92
CA SER A 233 -17.46 0.68 -9.12
C SER A 233 -16.49 0.93 -10.27
N GLN A 234 -16.15 2.18 -10.55
CA GLN A 234 -15.23 2.58 -11.62
C GLN A 234 -13.79 2.10 -11.36
N LEU A 235 -13.36 2.06 -10.10
CA LEU A 235 -12.07 1.45 -9.71
C LEU A 235 -12.06 -0.05 -10.01
N TRP A 236 -13.15 -0.78 -9.73
CA TRP A 236 -13.28 -2.19 -10.09
C TRP A 236 -13.19 -2.41 -11.60
N ASP A 237 -13.91 -1.61 -12.40
CA ASP A 237 -13.86 -1.71 -13.86
C ASP A 237 -12.44 -1.49 -14.39
N ALA A 238 -11.75 -0.44 -13.90
CA ALA A 238 -10.37 -0.16 -14.27
C ALA A 238 -9.35 -1.20 -13.77
N PHE A 239 -9.63 -1.85 -12.66
CA PHE A 239 -8.81 -2.93 -12.12
C PHE A 239 -8.93 -4.21 -12.94
N LEU A 240 -10.14 -4.54 -13.40
CA LEU A 240 -10.40 -5.74 -14.21
C LEU A 240 -9.94 -5.59 -15.66
N ASP A 241 -9.99 -4.37 -16.22
CA ASP A 241 -9.59 -4.08 -17.60
C ASP A 241 -8.11 -3.68 -17.77
N ASP A 242 -7.29 -3.80 -16.70
CA ASP A 242 -5.84 -3.55 -16.69
C ASP A 242 -5.41 -2.08 -16.85
N ARG A 243 -6.30 -1.11 -16.66
CA ARG A 243 -5.89 0.29 -16.44
C ARG A 243 -5.21 0.45 -15.07
N ILE A 244 -5.68 -0.27 -14.06
CA ILE A 244 -5.02 -0.39 -12.76
C ILE A 244 -4.25 -1.71 -12.71
N ASP A 245 -2.96 -1.62 -12.43
CA ASP A 245 -2.01 -2.71 -12.63
C ASP A 245 -1.86 -3.64 -11.42
N VAL A 246 -1.93 -3.10 -10.21
CA VAL A 246 -1.56 -3.81 -8.97
C VAL A 246 -2.64 -3.65 -7.90
N LEU A 247 -2.86 -4.73 -7.12
CA LEU A 247 -3.56 -4.65 -5.84
C LEU A 247 -2.55 -4.44 -4.71
N ALA A 248 -2.76 -3.40 -3.92
CA ALA A 248 -1.98 -3.08 -2.74
C ALA A 248 -2.85 -3.08 -1.47
N THR A 249 -2.24 -2.86 -0.32
CA THR A 249 -2.96 -2.81 0.95
C THR A 249 -2.95 -1.44 1.60
N ASP A 250 -1.90 -0.68 1.40
CA ASP A 250 -1.59 0.48 2.25
C ASP A 250 -1.80 0.16 3.75
N HIS A 251 -1.37 -1.06 4.16
CA HIS A 251 -1.39 -1.46 5.56
C HIS A 251 -0.63 -0.44 6.39
N ALA A 252 -1.35 0.28 7.23
CA ALA A 252 -0.85 1.44 7.97
C ALA A 252 -1.45 1.47 9.39
N PRO A 253 -1.01 0.57 10.28
CA PRO A 253 -1.61 0.40 11.59
C PRO A 253 -1.42 1.63 12.49
N HIS A 254 -2.43 1.92 13.28
CA HIS A 254 -2.46 2.84 14.40
C HIS A 254 -3.09 2.12 15.59
N THR A 255 -2.83 2.56 16.81
CA THR A 255 -3.51 1.96 17.96
C THR A 255 -5.00 2.33 17.96
N LEU A 256 -5.84 1.50 18.59
CA LEU A 256 -7.26 1.79 18.68
C LEU A 256 -7.51 3.11 19.44
N GLU A 257 -6.70 3.38 20.47
CA GLU A 257 -6.74 4.64 21.24
C GLU A 257 -6.46 5.86 20.35
N GLU A 258 -5.49 5.76 19.43
CA GLU A 258 -5.22 6.84 18.46
C GLU A 258 -6.39 7.03 17.49
N LYS A 259 -7.06 5.93 17.09
CA LYS A 259 -8.21 5.96 16.17
C LYS A 259 -9.47 6.49 16.84
N ASP A 260 -9.65 6.24 18.14
CA ASP A 260 -10.79 6.72 18.94
C ASP A 260 -10.60 8.18 19.34
N ASN A 261 -10.64 9.04 18.35
CA ASN A 261 -10.44 10.48 18.52
C ASN A 261 -11.33 11.28 17.56
N VAL A 262 -11.48 12.60 17.86
CA VAL A 262 -12.13 13.55 16.95
C VAL A 262 -11.39 13.59 15.60
N TYR A 263 -12.09 14.00 14.56
CA TYR A 263 -11.61 13.95 13.18
C TYR A 263 -10.19 14.51 12.99
N THR A 264 -9.90 15.69 13.54
CA THR A 264 -8.60 16.34 13.33
C THR A 264 -7.44 15.65 14.05
N LYS A 265 -7.71 14.80 15.03
CA LYS A 265 -6.70 14.04 15.81
C LYS A 265 -6.60 12.57 15.41
N ALA A 266 -7.71 11.94 14.99
CA ALA A 266 -7.73 10.56 14.55
C ALA A 266 -6.82 10.40 13.33
N PRO A 267 -5.73 9.60 13.40
CA PRO A 267 -4.82 9.42 12.28
C PRO A 267 -5.45 8.60 11.15
N SER A 268 -4.99 8.85 9.92
CA SER A 268 -5.39 8.07 8.74
C SER A 268 -4.52 6.83 8.58
N GLY A 269 -5.15 5.69 8.30
CA GLY A 269 -4.54 4.37 8.14
C GLY A 269 -5.21 3.31 8.99
N GLY A 270 -5.03 2.06 8.60
CA GLY A 270 -5.54 0.89 9.29
C GLY A 270 -4.84 -0.41 8.89
N PRO A 271 -4.98 -1.49 9.67
CA PRO A 271 -4.36 -2.78 9.39
C PRO A 271 -5.14 -3.54 8.31
N LEU A 272 -4.45 -4.09 7.31
CA LEU A 272 -5.06 -4.78 6.17
C LEU A 272 -4.29 -6.02 5.69
N VAL A 273 -2.98 -6.13 5.95
CA VAL A 273 -2.11 -7.11 5.29
C VAL A 273 -2.55 -8.57 5.48
N GLN A 274 -3.05 -8.92 6.66
CA GLN A 274 -3.53 -10.28 6.96
C GLN A 274 -4.79 -10.64 6.17
N HIS A 275 -5.61 -9.65 5.82
CA HIS A 275 -6.92 -9.88 5.21
C HIS A 275 -6.95 -9.59 3.71
N ALA A 276 -5.83 -9.18 3.09
CA ALA A 276 -5.82 -8.78 1.69
C ALA A 276 -6.20 -9.93 0.74
N LEU A 277 -5.55 -11.07 0.85
CA LEU A 277 -5.88 -12.23 0.02
C LEU A 277 -7.24 -12.84 0.39
N PRO A 278 -7.58 -13.08 1.67
CA PRO A 278 -8.92 -13.56 2.04
C PRO A 278 -10.06 -12.70 1.50
N ALA A 279 -9.95 -11.38 1.56
CA ALA A 279 -10.97 -10.47 1.06
C ALA A 279 -11.11 -10.53 -0.48
N MET A 280 -10.00 -10.70 -1.22
CA MET A 280 -10.07 -10.89 -2.67
C MET A 280 -10.65 -12.24 -3.05
N LEU A 281 -10.39 -13.28 -2.27
CA LEU A 281 -11.03 -14.59 -2.45
C LEU A 281 -12.54 -14.53 -2.17
N GLU A 282 -12.99 -13.67 -1.26
CA GLU A 282 -14.43 -13.42 -1.10
C GLU A 282 -15.03 -12.78 -2.36
N LYS A 283 -14.32 -11.84 -3.01
CA LYS A 283 -14.76 -11.29 -4.31
C LYS A 283 -14.73 -12.32 -5.46
N TYR A 284 -13.88 -13.33 -5.37
CA TYR A 284 -13.95 -14.50 -6.25
C TYR A 284 -15.22 -15.31 -6.02
N HIS A 285 -15.61 -15.61 -4.78
CA HIS A 285 -16.85 -16.30 -4.47
C HIS A 285 -18.10 -15.51 -4.89
N GLU A 286 -18.04 -14.19 -4.85
CA GLU A 286 -19.09 -13.31 -5.40
C GLU A 286 -19.11 -13.29 -6.94
N GLY A 287 -18.20 -13.97 -7.63
CA GLY A 287 -18.08 -13.99 -9.09
C GLY A 287 -17.54 -12.69 -9.71
N LYS A 288 -16.94 -11.82 -8.91
CA LYS A 288 -16.47 -10.51 -9.35
C LYS A 288 -15.08 -10.52 -9.99
N ILE A 289 -14.24 -11.47 -9.62
CA ILE A 289 -12.86 -11.60 -10.10
C ILE A 289 -12.48 -13.09 -10.18
N SER A 290 -11.64 -13.49 -11.15
CA SER A 290 -11.11 -14.85 -11.23
C SER A 290 -9.87 -15.04 -10.36
N LEU A 291 -9.54 -16.29 -10.01
CA LEU A 291 -8.32 -16.63 -9.27
C LEU A 291 -7.05 -16.20 -10.03
N GLU A 292 -7.04 -16.40 -11.36
CA GLU A 292 -5.93 -16.01 -12.22
C GLU A 292 -5.70 -14.50 -12.17
N LYS A 293 -6.78 -13.69 -12.19
CA LYS A 293 -6.67 -12.23 -12.09
C LYS A 293 -6.19 -11.78 -10.70
N ILE A 294 -6.58 -12.47 -9.63
CA ILE A 294 -6.03 -12.23 -8.28
C ILE A 294 -4.52 -12.48 -8.28
N VAL A 295 -4.07 -13.62 -8.83
CA VAL A 295 -2.63 -13.95 -8.91
C VAL A 295 -1.89 -12.95 -9.78
N GLU A 296 -2.46 -12.56 -10.92
CA GLU A 296 -1.88 -11.53 -11.79
C GLU A 296 -1.64 -10.23 -11.01
N LYS A 297 -2.68 -9.70 -10.34
CA LYS A 297 -2.64 -8.40 -9.67
C LYS A 297 -1.85 -8.37 -8.36
N MET A 298 -1.75 -9.50 -7.66
CA MET A 298 -1.06 -9.59 -6.36
C MET A 298 0.35 -10.19 -6.44
N CYS A 299 0.67 -10.96 -7.50
CA CYS A 299 1.94 -11.67 -7.61
C CYS A 299 2.72 -11.29 -8.87
N HIS A 300 2.15 -11.50 -10.06
CA HIS A 300 2.86 -11.27 -11.33
C HIS A 300 3.18 -9.81 -11.56
N ASN A 301 2.16 -8.96 -11.48
CA ASN A 301 2.28 -7.54 -11.78
C ASN A 301 3.21 -6.77 -10.84
N PRO A 302 3.18 -6.97 -9.50
CA PRO A 302 4.21 -6.39 -8.63
C PRO A 302 5.62 -6.82 -8.99
N ALA A 303 5.83 -8.10 -9.35
CA ALA A 303 7.14 -8.61 -9.74
C ALA A 303 7.64 -7.98 -11.05
N ILE A 304 6.75 -7.79 -12.03
CA ILE A 304 7.07 -7.13 -13.31
C ILE A 304 7.35 -5.64 -13.08
N LEU A 305 6.45 -4.94 -12.39
CA LEU A 305 6.52 -3.49 -12.17
C LEU A 305 7.82 -3.08 -11.47
N PHE A 306 8.16 -3.78 -10.38
CA PHE A 306 9.34 -3.48 -9.56
C PHE A 306 10.58 -4.28 -10.00
N GLU A 307 10.48 -5.08 -11.06
CA GLU A 307 11.61 -5.88 -11.63
C GLU A 307 12.25 -6.82 -10.61
N ILE A 308 11.40 -7.49 -9.80
CA ILE A 308 11.86 -8.37 -8.73
C ILE A 308 12.45 -9.66 -9.31
N ASP A 309 13.66 -10.01 -8.88
CA ASP A 309 14.36 -11.19 -9.36
C ASP A 309 13.72 -12.49 -8.85
N ARG A 310 13.36 -13.39 -9.78
CA ARG A 310 12.90 -14.78 -9.56
C ARG A 310 11.81 -14.95 -8.52
N ARG A 311 10.83 -14.02 -8.47
CA ARG A 311 9.64 -14.08 -7.61
C ARG A 311 8.38 -13.77 -8.40
N GLY A 312 7.22 -13.93 -7.79
CA GLY A 312 5.91 -13.66 -8.37
C GLY A 312 5.35 -14.76 -9.27
N TYR A 313 6.09 -15.85 -9.51
CA TYR A 313 5.70 -16.96 -10.37
C TYR A 313 6.09 -18.30 -9.76
N VAL A 314 5.26 -19.33 -10.02
CA VAL A 314 5.61 -20.73 -9.75
C VAL A 314 6.35 -21.27 -10.98
N ARG A 315 7.69 -21.22 -10.95
CA ARG A 315 8.59 -21.64 -12.05
C ARG A 315 9.82 -22.32 -11.50
N GLU A 316 10.40 -23.24 -12.28
CA GLU A 316 11.71 -23.80 -12.01
C GLU A 316 12.77 -22.68 -11.92
N GLY A 317 13.66 -22.74 -10.93
CA GLY A 317 14.67 -21.72 -10.65
C GLY A 317 14.19 -20.48 -9.90
N TYR A 318 12.89 -20.35 -9.63
CA TYR A 318 12.31 -19.28 -8.81
C TYR A 318 12.30 -19.67 -7.33
N TYR A 319 12.29 -18.67 -6.46
CA TYR A 319 12.09 -18.90 -5.03
C TYR A 319 10.70 -19.50 -4.78
N ALA A 320 10.64 -20.51 -3.91
CA ALA A 320 9.39 -21.14 -3.51
C ALA A 320 8.67 -20.27 -2.45
N ASP A 321 8.11 -19.17 -2.91
CA ASP A 321 7.19 -18.31 -2.18
C ASP A 321 5.77 -18.73 -2.56
N LEU A 322 5.15 -19.57 -1.74
CA LEU A 322 3.91 -20.24 -2.10
C LEU A 322 2.86 -20.06 -1.00
N VAL A 323 1.60 -20.05 -1.40
CA VAL A 323 0.45 -20.07 -0.49
C VAL A 323 -0.50 -21.19 -0.89
N LEU A 324 -0.97 -21.95 0.09
CA LEU A 324 -2.05 -22.93 -0.08
C LEU A 324 -3.31 -22.36 0.54
N VAL A 325 -4.37 -22.34 -0.25
CA VAL A 325 -5.68 -21.82 0.12
C VAL A 325 -6.71 -22.93 0.09
N ASP A 326 -7.48 -23.05 1.16
CA ASP A 326 -8.70 -23.84 1.17
C ASP A 326 -9.87 -22.92 0.81
N LEU A 327 -10.44 -23.12 -0.37
CA LEU A 327 -11.54 -22.30 -0.89
C LEU A 327 -12.90 -22.57 -0.21
N ASN A 328 -13.01 -23.68 0.55
CA ASN A 328 -14.27 -24.12 1.16
C ASN A 328 -14.17 -24.23 2.68
N ASN A 329 -13.44 -23.35 3.32
CA ASN A 329 -13.21 -23.33 4.76
C ASN A 329 -13.58 -21.96 5.35
N SER A 330 -14.85 -21.77 5.60
CA SER A 330 -15.39 -20.50 6.08
C SER A 330 -14.99 -20.20 7.52
N TRP A 331 -14.77 -18.89 7.80
CA TRP A 331 -14.45 -18.36 9.12
C TRP A 331 -14.90 -16.92 9.23
N THR A 332 -15.11 -16.47 10.46
CA THR A 332 -15.47 -15.07 10.74
C THR A 332 -14.28 -14.33 11.35
N VAL A 333 -14.02 -13.14 10.87
CA VAL A 333 -12.93 -12.30 11.39
C VAL A 333 -13.30 -11.82 12.81
N SER A 334 -12.44 -12.16 13.77
CA SER A 334 -12.62 -11.85 15.19
C SER A 334 -11.29 -11.54 15.87
N LYS A 335 -11.34 -11.02 17.10
CA LYS A 335 -10.14 -10.70 17.88
C LYS A 335 -9.22 -11.91 18.12
N GLU A 336 -9.78 -13.11 18.15
CA GLU A 336 -9.05 -14.36 18.41
C GLU A 336 -8.20 -14.80 17.21
N ASN A 337 -8.51 -14.33 15.99
CA ASN A 337 -7.84 -14.78 14.76
C ASN A 337 -7.04 -13.69 14.04
N ILE A 338 -6.90 -12.50 14.64
CA ILE A 338 -6.00 -11.46 14.14
C ILE A 338 -4.65 -11.52 14.86
N VAL A 339 -3.58 -11.14 14.13
CA VAL A 339 -2.24 -11.11 14.69
C VAL A 339 -1.56 -9.74 14.54
N TYR A 340 -2.31 -8.70 14.17
CA TYR A 340 -1.81 -7.33 14.15
C TYR A 340 -1.45 -6.85 15.54
N LYS A 341 -0.31 -6.16 15.65
CA LYS A 341 0.10 -5.58 16.93
C LYS A 341 -0.89 -4.54 17.47
N CYS A 342 -1.52 -3.78 16.57
CA CYS A 342 -2.50 -2.75 16.96
C CYS A 342 -3.82 -3.31 17.54
N GLY A 343 -4.09 -4.61 17.41
CA GLY A 343 -5.18 -5.31 18.08
C GLY A 343 -6.59 -5.01 17.56
N TRP A 344 -6.74 -4.41 16.38
CA TRP A 344 -8.03 -4.13 15.75
C TRP A 344 -7.94 -4.28 14.21
N TYR A 345 -9.08 -4.24 13.52
CA TYR A 345 -9.18 -4.43 12.07
C TYR A 345 -10.52 -3.92 11.53
N PRO A 346 -10.57 -3.47 10.26
CA PRO A 346 -11.81 -2.91 9.69
C PRO A 346 -12.83 -3.97 9.26
N PHE A 347 -12.45 -5.26 9.22
CA PHE A 347 -13.29 -6.37 8.78
C PHE A 347 -13.99 -7.14 9.93
N GLU A 348 -14.05 -6.58 11.15
CA GLU A 348 -14.68 -7.26 12.30
C GLU A 348 -16.08 -7.77 11.96
N GLY A 349 -16.34 -9.05 12.29
CA GLY A 349 -17.60 -9.72 11.99
C GLY A 349 -17.80 -10.13 10.53
N THR A 350 -16.87 -9.83 9.62
CA THR A 350 -16.95 -10.28 8.22
C THR A 350 -16.68 -11.77 8.14
N ALA A 351 -17.56 -12.51 7.47
CA ALA A 351 -17.33 -13.91 7.14
C ALA A 351 -16.56 -14.02 5.81
N PHE A 352 -15.51 -14.83 5.78
CA PHE A 352 -14.78 -15.21 4.59
C PHE A 352 -14.98 -16.70 4.33
N GLN A 353 -15.21 -17.09 3.06
CA GLN A 353 -15.47 -18.48 2.65
C GLN A 353 -14.17 -19.28 2.44
N SER A 354 -13.04 -18.60 2.27
CA SER A 354 -11.73 -19.21 2.03
C SER A 354 -10.78 -18.95 3.19
N LYS A 355 -9.88 -19.91 3.46
CA LYS A 355 -8.87 -19.81 4.52
C LYS A 355 -7.47 -20.11 3.99
N ILE A 356 -6.49 -19.33 4.42
CA ILE A 356 -5.08 -19.63 4.18
C ILE A 356 -4.69 -20.82 5.08
N SER A 357 -4.23 -21.90 4.49
CA SER A 357 -3.80 -23.09 5.22
C SER A 357 -2.27 -23.10 5.45
N HIS A 358 -1.48 -22.79 4.41
CA HIS A 358 -0.02 -22.77 4.49
C HIS A 358 0.57 -21.59 3.73
N THR A 359 1.67 -21.04 4.26
CA THR A 359 2.49 -20.04 3.59
C THR A 359 3.94 -20.45 3.63
N PHE A 360 4.59 -20.52 2.47
CA PHE A 360 6.01 -20.84 2.34
C PHE A 360 6.78 -19.59 1.91
N VAL A 361 7.88 -19.31 2.57
CA VAL A 361 8.80 -18.21 2.26
C VAL A 361 10.18 -18.80 1.94
N ASN A 362 10.65 -18.66 0.70
CA ASN A 362 11.89 -19.27 0.21
C ASN A 362 11.97 -20.79 0.49
N GLY A 363 10.85 -21.50 0.32
CA GLY A 363 10.75 -22.93 0.57
C GLY A 363 10.63 -23.34 2.05
N HIS A 364 10.66 -22.40 2.98
CA HIS A 364 10.44 -22.65 4.40
C HIS A 364 8.95 -22.47 4.73
N LEU A 365 8.37 -23.44 5.44
CA LEU A 365 6.99 -23.35 5.95
C LEU A 365 6.93 -22.29 7.07
N ALA A 366 6.46 -21.10 6.71
CA ALA A 366 6.38 -19.95 7.62
C ALA A 366 5.07 -19.93 8.43
N TYR A 367 4.00 -20.47 7.86
CA TYR A 367 2.69 -20.55 8.51
C TYR A 367 1.96 -21.83 8.12
N GLU A 368 1.33 -22.49 9.09
CA GLU A 368 0.49 -23.65 8.92
C GLU A 368 -0.68 -23.64 9.90
N ASN A 369 -1.93 -23.58 9.40
CA ASN A 369 -3.19 -23.79 10.15
C ASN A 369 -3.26 -23.06 11.53
N GLY A 370 -2.88 -21.79 11.58
CA GLY A 370 -2.90 -20.97 12.81
C GLY A 370 -1.55 -20.88 13.53
N VAL A 371 -0.56 -21.67 13.13
CA VAL A 371 0.78 -21.69 13.76
C VAL A 371 1.79 -20.98 12.84
N VAL A 372 2.46 -19.98 13.36
CA VAL A 372 3.60 -19.31 12.69
C VAL A 372 4.90 -19.94 13.16
N SER A 373 5.77 -20.32 12.23
CA SER A 373 7.09 -20.88 12.54
C SER A 373 7.97 -19.88 13.28
N GLU A 374 8.64 -20.30 14.33
CA GLU A 374 9.65 -19.48 15.01
C GLU A 374 10.90 -19.24 14.14
N LYS A 375 11.20 -20.16 13.24
CA LYS A 375 12.29 -20.01 12.28
C LYS A 375 11.87 -19.05 11.16
N ARG A 376 12.72 -18.08 10.88
CA ARG A 376 12.55 -17.10 9.80
C ARG A 376 13.49 -17.43 8.66
N ASN A 377 12.99 -17.32 7.42
CA ASN A 377 13.78 -17.54 6.20
C ASN A 377 13.58 -16.41 5.19
N ALA A 378 13.14 -15.25 5.66
CA ALA A 378 12.95 -14.04 4.85
C ALA A 378 14.28 -13.55 4.27
N LYS A 379 14.21 -12.96 3.07
CA LYS A 379 15.38 -12.43 2.38
C LYS A 379 15.08 -11.00 1.90
N ARG A 380 16.14 -10.17 1.87
CA ARG A 380 16.13 -8.92 1.11
C ARG A 380 15.85 -9.24 -0.36
N LEU A 381 14.98 -8.46 -1.00
CA LEU A 381 14.71 -8.59 -2.42
C LEU A 381 15.94 -8.20 -3.25
N THR A 382 16.08 -8.87 -4.39
CA THR A 382 17.00 -8.53 -5.48
C THR A 382 16.19 -8.12 -6.70
N PHE A 383 16.78 -7.32 -7.59
CA PHE A 383 16.10 -6.73 -8.75
C PHE A 383 16.88 -6.97 -10.02
N ASN A 384 16.19 -7.12 -11.15
CA ASN A 384 16.74 -7.30 -12.51
C ASN A 384 16.63 -6.00 -13.31
N ARG A 385 17.47 -5.01 -13.00
CA ARG A 385 17.48 -3.66 -13.61
C ARG A 385 18.76 -3.37 -14.38
#